data_5a34eb2fa9a9f1972d16e27be41a2dae
#
_entry.id   5a34eb2fa9a9f1972d16e27be41a2dae
#
_cell.length_a   1.000
_cell.length_b   1.000
_cell.length_c   1.000
_cell.angle_alpha   90.00
_cell.angle_beta   90.00
_cell.angle_gamma   90.00
#
_symmetry.space_group_name_H-M   'P 1'
#
loop_
_entity.id
_entity.type
_entity.pdbx_description
1 polymer ?
#
loop_
_entity_poly.entity_id
_entity_poly.type
_entity_poly.pdbx_seq_one_letter_code
_entity_poly.pdbx_strand_id
1 'polypeptide(L)'
;MSEPPPPTGASHTGETPTPRTCYRHADRETGVSCTRCGRPICPDCMVEASVGFHCPDCVAEGNRTVRQARTVFGGKVIDKPYVTWTLLGLVAVGFVLQQVMPQIAAAFGMHGFAVHLGGEWYRLITSAFLHGGIFHLLFNGYALFLLGNALERWLGHGRFLTLWVLGALSGSALSLLAAPGQLSIGASGAIFALFGAVFVTGRRLGLDMRMILVLLVVNLGITFLVPNISWTAHIGGLVAGFAVGAIFALLPRGKADHRRRSLVHTLMAAAYTVLLAVLLIGGPALVWPALGLV
;
A
#
# COMPACT_ATOMS: atom_id res chain seq x y z
N MET A 1 74.32 40.21 -24.25
CA MET A 1 73.20 39.33 -24.00
C MET A 1 72.07 39.85 -24.88
N SER A 2 71.85 39.19 -26.01
CA SER A 2 70.87 39.61 -27.02
C SER A 2 69.55 38.78 -26.78
N GLU A 3 68.51 39.52 -26.62
CA GLU A 3 67.13 38.96 -26.42
C GLU A 3 66.65 38.31 -27.73
N PRO A 4 66.01 37.10 -27.68
CA PRO A 4 65.50 36.49 -28.87
C PRO A 4 64.21 37.18 -29.32
N PRO A 5 63.90 37.22 -30.65
CA PRO A 5 62.72 37.86 -31.18
C PRO A 5 61.44 37.09 -30.80
N PRO A 6 60.27 37.77 -30.70
CA PRO A 6 59.01 37.17 -30.37
C PRO A 6 58.53 36.24 -31.52
N PRO A 7 57.80 35.18 -31.22
CA PRO A 7 57.27 34.22 -32.22
C PRO A 7 56.23 34.94 -33.09
N THR A 8 56.44 34.84 -34.40
CA THR A 8 55.50 35.29 -35.45
C THR A 8 54.15 34.58 -35.35
N GLY A 9 53.11 35.40 -35.35
CA GLY A 9 51.76 35.00 -35.19
C GLY A 9 51.30 33.87 -36.12
N ALA A 10 50.73 32.83 -35.51
CA ALA A 10 49.92 31.85 -36.23
C ALA A 10 48.63 32.52 -36.71
N SER A 11 48.50 32.65 -38.03
CA SER A 11 47.24 33.06 -38.67
C SER A 11 46.16 32.03 -38.37
N HIS A 12 45.26 32.36 -37.45
CA HIS A 12 44.02 31.63 -37.32
C HIS A 12 43.18 31.84 -38.60
N THR A 13 43.23 30.87 -39.49
CA THR A 13 42.23 30.75 -40.57
C THR A 13 40.90 30.53 -39.89
N GLY A 14 40.07 31.59 -39.91
CA GLY A 14 38.72 31.57 -39.38
C GLY A 14 37.82 30.65 -40.20
N GLU A 15 37.84 29.35 -39.93
CA GLU A 15 36.71 28.52 -40.34
C GLU A 15 35.53 28.94 -39.46
N THR A 16 34.57 29.59 -40.11
CA THR A 16 33.27 29.88 -39.49
C THR A 16 32.65 28.54 -39.09
N PRO A 17 32.39 28.24 -37.81
CA PRO A 17 31.81 26.96 -37.40
C PRO A 17 30.47 26.80 -38.08
N THR A 18 30.32 25.74 -38.86
CA THR A 18 29.01 25.38 -39.45
C THR A 18 27.97 25.34 -38.37
N PRO A 19 26.84 26.05 -38.47
CA PRO A 19 25.82 26.10 -37.45
C PRO A 19 25.29 24.67 -37.22
N ARG A 20 25.41 24.19 -35.96
CA ARG A 20 24.94 22.88 -35.56
C ARG A 20 23.45 22.97 -35.23
N THR A 21 22.65 22.16 -35.83
CA THR A 21 21.21 22.09 -35.54
C THR A 21 20.91 21.04 -34.46
N CYS A 22 19.85 21.26 -33.69
CA CYS A 22 19.41 20.33 -32.66
C CYS A 22 19.13 18.94 -33.27
N TYR A 23 19.60 17.88 -32.61
CA TYR A 23 19.43 16.52 -33.11
C TYR A 23 17.97 16.06 -33.25
N ARG A 24 17.03 16.74 -32.58
CA ARG A 24 15.56 16.48 -32.68
C ARG A 24 14.81 17.52 -33.49
N HIS A 25 15.37 18.74 -33.65
CA HIS A 25 14.75 19.86 -34.30
C HIS A 25 15.74 20.44 -35.35
N ALA A 26 15.66 19.92 -36.56
CA ALA A 26 16.61 20.26 -37.61
C ALA A 26 16.53 21.74 -38.05
N ASP A 27 15.43 22.39 -37.72
CA ASP A 27 15.13 23.82 -37.99
C ASP A 27 15.71 24.77 -36.91
N ARG A 28 16.32 24.23 -35.83
CA ARG A 28 16.81 25.04 -34.71
C ARG A 28 18.32 24.94 -34.56
N GLU A 29 18.99 26.04 -34.86
CA GLU A 29 20.41 26.18 -34.58
C GLU A 29 20.70 26.23 -33.07
N THR A 30 21.81 25.64 -32.65
CA THR A 30 22.23 25.62 -31.24
C THR A 30 23.74 25.54 -31.11
N GLY A 31 24.29 26.33 -30.16
CA GLY A 31 25.68 26.23 -29.70
C GLY A 31 25.85 25.27 -28.51
N VAL A 32 24.79 24.72 -27.96
CA VAL A 32 24.85 23.86 -26.77
C VAL A 32 24.75 22.39 -27.16
N SER A 33 25.58 21.56 -26.51
CA SER A 33 25.58 20.11 -26.68
C SER A 33 25.31 19.39 -25.38
N CYS A 34 24.71 18.23 -25.48
CA CYS A 34 24.50 17.33 -24.35
C CYS A 34 25.85 16.92 -23.74
N THR A 35 26.10 17.20 -22.47
CA THR A 35 27.33 16.87 -21.77
C THR A 35 27.65 15.39 -21.66
N ARG A 36 26.62 14.52 -21.86
CA ARG A 36 26.78 13.07 -21.79
C ARG A 36 27.08 12.41 -23.15
N CYS A 37 26.43 12.83 -24.22
CA CYS A 37 26.59 12.18 -25.54
C CYS A 37 27.09 13.12 -26.63
N GLY A 38 27.31 14.40 -26.37
CA GLY A 38 27.84 15.37 -27.35
C GLY A 38 26.84 15.85 -28.41
N ARG A 39 25.63 15.31 -28.50
CA ARG A 39 24.63 15.73 -29.51
C ARG A 39 24.19 17.17 -29.27
N PRO A 40 24.05 18.01 -30.32
CA PRO A 40 23.58 19.38 -30.18
C PRO A 40 22.10 19.40 -29.76
N ILE A 41 21.74 20.28 -28.82
CA ILE A 41 20.41 20.38 -28.20
C ILE A 41 19.95 21.82 -28.14
N CYS A 42 18.73 22.10 -28.62
CA CYS A 42 18.10 23.42 -28.50
C CYS A 42 17.51 23.62 -27.08
N PRO A 43 17.12 24.84 -26.68
CA PRO A 43 16.55 25.10 -25.37
C PRO A 43 15.41 24.17 -24.96
N ASP A 44 14.52 23.77 -25.86
CA ASP A 44 13.41 22.86 -25.57
C ASP A 44 13.87 21.39 -25.33
N CYS A 45 15.10 21.06 -25.75
CA CYS A 45 15.71 19.75 -25.52
C CYS A 45 16.76 19.76 -24.41
N MET A 46 16.97 20.88 -23.73
CA MET A 46 17.88 21.00 -22.60
C MET A 46 17.20 20.56 -21.32
N VAL A 47 17.74 19.55 -20.66
CA VAL A 47 17.38 19.14 -19.30
C VAL A 47 18.56 19.46 -18.41
N GLU A 48 18.35 20.26 -17.36
CA GLU A 48 19.38 20.62 -16.41
C GLU A 48 20.04 19.39 -15.78
N ALA A 49 21.34 19.41 -15.67
CA ALA A 49 22.14 18.39 -15.02
C ALA A 49 23.08 19.04 -13.99
N SER A 50 23.72 18.25 -13.14
CA SER A 50 24.69 18.76 -12.14
C SER A 50 25.83 19.58 -12.77
N VAL A 51 26.16 19.28 -14.04
CA VAL A 51 27.09 20.04 -14.87
C VAL A 51 26.50 20.11 -16.28
N GLY A 52 26.14 21.31 -16.74
CA GLY A 52 25.62 21.58 -18.08
C GLY A 52 24.23 20.99 -18.31
N PHE A 53 23.97 20.47 -19.52
CA PHE A 53 22.66 20.00 -19.94
C PHE A 53 22.74 18.59 -20.53
N HIS A 54 21.74 17.77 -20.28
CA HIS A 54 21.54 16.47 -20.93
C HIS A 54 20.41 16.52 -21.96
N CYS A 55 20.53 15.72 -23.01
CA CYS A 55 19.43 15.53 -23.94
C CYS A 55 18.35 14.62 -23.34
N PRO A 56 17.08 14.70 -23.79
CA PRO A 56 16.00 13.85 -23.29
C PRO A 56 16.28 12.35 -23.36
N ASP A 57 16.98 11.88 -24.40
CA ASP A 57 17.31 10.46 -24.55
C ASP A 57 18.31 9.99 -23.49
N CYS A 58 19.35 10.81 -23.21
CA CYS A 58 20.30 10.51 -22.14
C CYS A 58 19.66 10.51 -20.74
N VAL A 59 18.70 11.41 -20.50
CA VAL A 59 17.91 11.43 -19.27
C VAL A 59 17.02 10.18 -19.18
N ALA A 60 16.33 9.83 -20.27
CA ALA A 60 15.48 8.65 -20.32
C ALA A 60 16.30 7.36 -20.10
N GLU A 61 17.47 7.26 -20.75
CA GLU A 61 18.39 6.13 -20.54
C GLU A 61 18.92 6.08 -19.11
N GLY A 62 19.35 7.23 -18.57
CA GLY A 62 19.77 7.33 -17.16
C GLY A 62 18.67 6.87 -16.21
N ASN A 63 17.43 7.32 -16.42
CA ASN A 63 16.30 6.94 -15.59
C ASN A 63 15.95 5.44 -15.67
N ARG A 64 16.22 4.77 -16.80
CA ARG A 64 16.05 3.30 -16.92
C ARG A 64 17.06 2.52 -16.08
N THR A 65 18.25 3.06 -15.87
CA THR A 65 19.33 2.44 -15.11
C THR A 65 19.30 2.78 -13.62
N VAL A 66 18.58 3.84 -13.22
CA VAL A 66 18.44 4.24 -11.82
C VAL A 66 17.62 3.18 -11.07
N ARG A 67 18.26 2.53 -10.11
CA ARG A 67 17.62 1.58 -9.22
C ARG A 67 16.67 2.34 -8.29
N GLN A 68 15.37 2.20 -8.52
CA GLN A 68 14.37 2.87 -7.68
C GLN A 68 14.50 2.43 -6.22
N ALA A 69 14.51 3.41 -5.30
CA ALA A 69 14.52 3.17 -3.87
C ALA A 69 13.32 2.31 -3.45
N ARG A 70 13.57 1.42 -2.51
CA ARG A 70 12.56 0.51 -1.97
C ARG A 70 12.52 0.61 -0.45
N THR A 71 11.34 0.39 0.12
CA THR A 71 11.19 0.26 1.57
C THR A 71 11.92 -0.98 2.08
N VAL A 72 12.16 -1.06 3.39
CA VAL A 72 12.79 -2.23 4.04
C VAL A 72 12.07 -3.52 3.69
N PHE A 73 10.75 -3.48 3.53
CA PHE A 73 9.92 -4.63 3.16
C PHE A 73 9.75 -4.81 1.64
N GLY A 74 10.47 -4.04 0.82
CA GLY A 74 10.53 -4.18 -0.64
C GLY A 74 9.37 -3.51 -1.39
N GLY A 75 8.55 -2.70 -0.73
CA GLY A 75 7.57 -1.82 -1.36
C GLY A 75 8.23 -0.67 -2.12
N LYS A 76 7.48 0.01 -2.99
CA LYS A 76 7.92 1.31 -3.50
C LYS A 76 7.93 2.32 -2.35
N VAL A 77 8.94 3.18 -2.29
CA VAL A 77 8.91 4.35 -1.40
C VAL A 77 7.77 5.24 -1.86
N ILE A 78 6.99 5.72 -0.91
CA ILE A 78 5.83 6.58 -1.17
C ILE A 78 5.97 7.88 -0.40
N ASP A 79 5.57 8.98 -1.01
CA ASP A 79 5.54 10.29 -0.37
C ASP A 79 4.25 10.51 0.41
N LYS A 80 3.12 10.10 -0.19
CA LYS A 80 1.78 10.30 0.37
C LYS A 80 1.03 8.97 0.50
N PRO A 81 0.38 8.69 1.63
CA PRO A 81 -0.36 7.45 1.88
C PRO A 81 -1.78 7.52 1.28
N TYR A 82 -1.87 7.51 -0.05
CA TYR A 82 -3.14 7.67 -0.76
C TYR A 82 -4.17 6.59 -0.44
N VAL A 83 -3.74 5.34 -0.22
CA VAL A 83 -4.68 4.25 0.09
C VAL A 83 -5.33 4.48 1.45
N THR A 84 -4.56 4.90 2.47
CA THR A 84 -5.10 5.26 3.78
C THR A 84 -6.14 6.37 3.67
N TRP A 85 -5.83 7.44 2.92
CA TRP A 85 -6.76 8.56 2.74
C TRP A 85 -8.01 8.17 1.95
N THR A 86 -7.86 7.33 0.92
CA THR A 86 -9.00 6.80 0.15
C THR A 86 -9.91 5.94 1.03
N LEU A 87 -9.33 5.04 1.84
CA LEU A 87 -10.11 4.20 2.77
C LEU A 87 -10.85 5.05 3.81
N LEU A 88 -10.20 6.09 4.37
CA LEU A 88 -10.86 7.05 5.28
C LEU A 88 -12.02 7.75 4.61
N GLY A 89 -11.84 8.21 3.37
CA GLY A 89 -12.91 8.82 2.58
C GLY A 89 -14.08 7.88 2.34
N LEU A 90 -13.81 6.63 1.94
CA LEU A 90 -14.83 5.60 1.70
C LEU A 90 -15.61 5.26 2.98
N VAL A 91 -14.93 5.17 4.12
CA VAL A 91 -15.55 4.94 5.43
C VAL A 91 -16.46 6.13 5.81
N ALA A 92 -16.00 7.35 5.59
CA ALA A 92 -16.81 8.56 5.85
C ALA A 92 -18.05 8.60 4.93
N VAL A 93 -17.88 8.32 3.64
CA VAL A 93 -19.00 8.26 2.67
C VAL A 93 -19.99 7.15 3.07
N GLY A 94 -19.52 5.96 3.40
CA GLY A 94 -20.37 4.85 3.86
C GLY A 94 -21.20 5.24 5.08
N PHE A 95 -20.58 5.93 6.05
CA PHE A 95 -21.28 6.42 7.23
C PHE A 95 -22.36 7.47 6.89
N VAL A 96 -22.06 8.44 6.01
CA VAL A 96 -23.05 9.45 5.58
C VAL A 96 -24.21 8.78 4.85
N LEU A 97 -23.92 7.84 3.93
CA LEU A 97 -24.97 7.13 3.20
C LEU A 97 -25.91 6.36 4.13
N GLN A 98 -25.39 5.70 5.16
CA GLN A 98 -26.22 4.97 6.11
C GLN A 98 -27.05 5.89 7.04
N GLN A 99 -26.64 7.17 7.25
CA GLN A 99 -27.48 8.16 7.97
C GLN A 99 -28.67 8.61 7.12
N VAL A 100 -28.46 8.74 5.80
CA VAL A 100 -29.54 9.13 4.86
C VAL A 100 -30.45 7.94 4.53
N MET A 101 -29.89 6.73 4.47
CA MET A 101 -30.58 5.49 4.10
C MET A 101 -30.31 4.41 5.16
N PRO A 102 -31.06 4.37 6.28
CA PRO A 102 -30.80 3.45 7.40
C PRO A 102 -30.77 1.96 7.03
N GLN A 103 -31.50 1.56 5.98
CA GLN A 103 -31.52 0.19 5.48
C GLN A 103 -30.17 -0.29 4.94
N ILE A 104 -29.23 0.60 4.63
CA ILE A 104 -27.88 0.25 4.13
C ILE A 104 -27.14 -0.63 5.14
N ALA A 105 -27.28 -0.35 6.45
CA ALA A 105 -26.61 -1.16 7.46
C ALA A 105 -27.07 -2.62 7.44
N ALA A 106 -28.37 -2.86 7.29
CA ALA A 106 -28.94 -4.19 7.20
C ALA A 106 -28.63 -4.87 5.85
N ALA A 107 -28.62 -4.11 4.74
CA ALA A 107 -28.39 -4.64 3.39
C ALA A 107 -26.92 -4.96 3.11
N PHE A 108 -25.97 -4.21 3.67
CA PHE A 108 -24.53 -4.30 3.34
C PHE A 108 -23.64 -4.71 4.53
N GLY A 109 -24.18 -4.79 5.74
CA GLY A 109 -23.50 -5.31 6.92
C GLY A 109 -23.23 -6.82 6.81
N MET A 110 -22.17 -7.29 7.45
CA MET A 110 -21.83 -8.71 7.49
C MET A 110 -22.90 -9.50 8.26
N HIS A 111 -23.49 -10.51 7.62
CA HIS A 111 -24.43 -11.45 8.22
C HIS A 111 -24.20 -12.83 7.59
N GLY A 112 -23.70 -13.78 8.37
CA GLY A 112 -23.21 -15.06 7.85
C GLY A 112 -24.25 -15.88 7.08
N PHE A 113 -25.49 -15.97 7.58
CA PHE A 113 -26.54 -16.69 6.89
C PHE A 113 -26.92 -16.03 5.55
N ALA A 114 -26.96 -14.70 5.48
CA ALA A 114 -27.21 -13.99 4.23
C ALA A 114 -26.08 -14.22 3.22
N VAL A 115 -24.82 -14.27 3.67
CA VAL A 115 -23.66 -14.59 2.82
C VAL A 115 -23.77 -16.02 2.29
N HIS A 116 -23.88 -17.01 3.15
CA HIS A 116 -23.75 -18.41 2.75
C HIS A 116 -25.02 -18.99 2.11
N LEU A 117 -26.20 -18.74 2.70
CA LEU A 117 -27.46 -19.23 2.21
C LEU A 117 -28.11 -18.31 1.17
N GLY A 118 -27.94 -17.00 1.32
CA GLY A 118 -28.50 -16.00 0.42
C GLY A 118 -27.59 -15.62 -0.76
N GLY A 119 -26.32 -16.06 -0.78
CA GLY A 119 -25.36 -15.72 -1.82
C GLY A 119 -24.88 -14.25 -1.80
N GLU A 120 -25.05 -13.53 -0.69
CA GLU A 120 -24.77 -12.11 -0.57
C GLU A 120 -23.29 -11.84 -0.22
N TRP A 121 -22.37 -12.39 -1.02
CA TRP A 121 -20.92 -12.39 -0.79
C TRP A 121 -20.28 -10.99 -0.69
N TYR A 122 -20.91 -9.98 -1.28
CA TYR A 122 -20.46 -8.58 -1.19
C TYR A 122 -20.37 -8.09 0.27
N ARG A 123 -21.17 -8.64 1.18
CA ARG A 123 -21.20 -8.29 2.60
C ARG A 123 -19.88 -8.52 3.31
N LEU A 124 -19.04 -9.46 2.82
CA LEU A 124 -17.72 -9.75 3.36
C LEU A 124 -16.79 -8.54 3.36
N ILE A 125 -17.00 -7.60 2.43
CA ILE A 125 -16.15 -6.40 2.30
C ILE A 125 -16.94 -5.10 2.54
N THR A 126 -18.19 -5.02 2.15
CA THR A 126 -18.99 -3.79 2.27
C THR A 126 -19.21 -3.40 3.73
N SER A 127 -19.35 -4.39 4.62
CA SER A 127 -19.50 -4.19 6.06
C SER A 127 -18.38 -3.37 6.68
N ALA A 128 -17.18 -3.42 6.11
CA ALA A 128 -16.01 -2.67 6.61
C ALA A 128 -16.12 -1.15 6.40
N PHE A 129 -17.07 -0.68 5.61
CA PHE A 129 -17.28 0.75 5.34
C PHE A 129 -18.44 1.35 6.14
N LEU A 130 -19.17 0.53 6.90
CA LEU A 130 -20.34 0.94 7.70
C LEU A 130 -19.96 1.08 9.18
N HIS A 131 -20.67 1.94 9.93
CA HIS A 131 -20.33 2.19 11.34
C HIS A 131 -21.60 2.40 12.20
N GLY A 132 -21.62 1.79 13.39
CA GLY A 132 -22.75 1.80 14.30
C GLY A 132 -22.99 3.12 15.05
N GLY A 133 -22.22 4.18 14.76
CA GLY A 133 -22.36 5.48 15.37
C GLY A 133 -21.12 6.35 15.21
N ILE A 134 -21.25 7.64 15.55
CA ILE A 134 -20.17 8.62 15.33
C ILE A 134 -18.88 8.27 16.09
N PHE A 135 -18.98 7.84 17.33
CA PHE A 135 -17.78 7.44 18.10
C PHE A 135 -17.10 6.22 17.51
N HIS A 136 -17.89 5.22 17.03
CA HIS A 136 -17.34 4.05 16.35
C HIS A 136 -16.59 4.47 15.07
N LEU A 137 -17.15 5.37 14.27
CA LEU A 137 -16.48 5.96 13.11
C LEU A 137 -15.17 6.68 13.48
N LEU A 138 -15.22 7.55 14.50
CA LEU A 138 -14.07 8.37 14.90
C LEU A 138 -12.92 7.51 15.43
N PHE A 139 -13.19 6.51 16.27
CA PHE A 139 -12.16 5.60 16.77
C PHE A 139 -11.55 4.75 15.66
N ASN A 140 -12.38 4.18 14.77
CA ASN A 140 -11.87 3.43 13.62
C ASN A 140 -11.10 4.33 12.65
N GLY A 141 -11.62 5.51 12.34
CA GLY A 141 -10.96 6.48 11.47
C GLY A 141 -9.60 6.93 12.03
N TYR A 142 -9.53 7.22 13.32
CA TYR A 142 -8.29 7.59 13.97
C TYR A 142 -7.25 6.45 13.97
N ALA A 143 -7.68 5.23 14.30
CA ALA A 143 -6.81 4.07 14.25
C ALA A 143 -6.33 3.78 12.82
N LEU A 144 -7.22 3.84 11.83
CA LEU A 144 -6.85 3.71 10.41
C LEU A 144 -5.89 4.81 9.97
N PHE A 145 -6.09 6.04 10.41
CA PHE A 145 -5.17 7.14 10.13
C PHE A 145 -3.78 6.87 10.68
N LEU A 146 -3.66 6.51 11.96
CA LEU A 146 -2.35 6.28 12.60
C LEU A 146 -1.64 5.05 12.05
N LEU A 147 -2.29 3.89 12.10
CA LEU A 147 -1.70 2.61 11.72
C LEU A 147 -1.52 2.50 10.20
N GLY A 148 -2.49 3.02 9.44
CA GLY A 148 -2.47 3.03 7.98
C GLY A 148 -1.33 3.86 7.43
N ASN A 149 -1.15 5.10 7.92
CA ASN A 149 -0.03 5.96 7.50
C ASN A 149 1.33 5.29 7.74
N ALA A 150 1.52 4.64 8.88
CA ALA A 150 2.77 3.95 9.19
C ALA A 150 2.99 2.75 8.27
N LEU A 151 2.01 1.85 8.20
CA LEU A 151 2.11 0.61 7.40
C LEU A 151 2.21 0.87 5.91
N GLU A 152 1.46 1.82 5.38
CA GLU A 152 1.51 2.15 3.96
C GLU A 152 2.88 2.70 3.56
N ARG A 153 3.53 3.53 4.41
CA ARG A 153 4.91 3.97 4.19
C ARG A 153 5.93 2.84 4.29
N TRP A 154 5.74 1.88 5.19
CA TRP A 154 6.65 0.75 5.35
C TRP A 154 6.49 -0.30 4.27
N LEU A 155 5.27 -0.61 3.85
CA LEU A 155 4.93 -1.69 2.93
C LEU A 155 4.79 -1.24 1.47
N GLY A 156 4.43 0.03 1.25
CA GLY A 156 3.95 0.57 -0.02
C GLY A 156 2.47 0.31 -0.25
N HIS A 157 1.84 1.08 -1.16
CA HIS A 157 0.41 1.07 -1.42
C HIS A 157 -0.20 -0.32 -1.61
N GLY A 158 0.37 -1.13 -2.52
CA GLY A 158 -0.22 -2.43 -2.88
C GLY A 158 -0.23 -3.44 -1.73
N ARG A 159 0.88 -3.58 -0.98
CA ARG A 159 0.94 -4.51 0.17
C ARG A 159 0.07 -4.05 1.32
N PHE A 160 -0.01 -2.74 1.54
CA PHE A 160 -0.91 -2.17 2.55
C PHE A 160 -2.37 -2.45 2.21
N LEU A 161 -2.79 -2.21 0.96
CA LEU A 161 -4.15 -2.53 0.51
C LEU A 161 -4.45 -4.04 0.63
N THR A 162 -3.51 -4.90 0.23
CA THR A 162 -3.64 -6.36 0.39
C THR A 162 -3.84 -6.75 1.86
N LEU A 163 -3.05 -6.18 2.77
CA LEU A 163 -3.19 -6.41 4.21
C LEU A 163 -4.56 -5.98 4.72
N TRP A 164 -5.02 -4.78 4.34
CA TRP A 164 -6.31 -4.25 4.76
C TRP A 164 -7.48 -5.13 4.28
N VAL A 165 -7.47 -5.49 2.98
CA VAL A 165 -8.51 -6.34 2.38
C VAL A 165 -8.53 -7.74 3.01
N LEU A 166 -7.37 -8.38 3.15
CA LEU A 166 -7.28 -9.71 3.76
C LEU A 166 -7.67 -9.68 5.23
N GLY A 167 -7.37 -8.59 5.95
CA GLY A 167 -7.82 -8.37 7.32
C GLY A 167 -9.34 -8.26 7.43
N ALA A 168 -9.97 -7.47 6.57
CA ALA A 168 -11.43 -7.33 6.51
C ALA A 168 -12.10 -8.68 6.19
N LEU A 169 -11.61 -9.37 5.15
CA LEU A 169 -12.15 -10.69 4.75
C LEU A 169 -11.97 -11.76 5.84
N SER A 170 -10.84 -11.76 6.56
CA SER A 170 -10.61 -12.73 7.64
C SER A 170 -11.49 -12.45 8.85
N GLY A 171 -11.73 -11.18 9.17
CA GLY A 171 -12.73 -10.80 10.18
C GLY A 171 -14.12 -11.29 9.80
N SER A 172 -14.52 -11.05 8.55
CA SER A 172 -15.80 -11.54 8.02
C SER A 172 -15.89 -13.06 7.97
N ALA A 173 -14.78 -13.75 7.62
CA ALA A 173 -14.73 -15.21 7.60
C ALA A 173 -14.95 -15.80 9.00
N LEU A 174 -14.30 -15.28 10.03
CA LEU A 174 -14.52 -15.77 11.39
C LEU A 174 -15.94 -15.43 11.88
N SER A 175 -16.48 -14.27 11.50
CA SER A 175 -17.89 -13.93 11.82
C SER A 175 -18.88 -14.85 11.14
N LEU A 176 -18.64 -15.20 9.88
CA LEU A 176 -19.45 -16.18 9.16
C LEU A 176 -19.42 -17.56 9.85
N LEU A 177 -18.25 -18.01 10.29
CA LEU A 177 -18.09 -19.33 10.86
C LEU A 177 -18.63 -19.45 12.29
N ALA A 178 -18.35 -18.45 13.15
CA ALA A 178 -18.59 -18.57 14.59
C ALA A 178 -19.79 -17.75 15.10
N ALA A 179 -20.30 -16.79 14.33
CA ALA A 179 -21.44 -15.94 14.70
C ALA A 179 -22.30 -15.56 13.48
N PRO A 180 -22.79 -16.55 12.68
CA PRO A 180 -23.45 -16.28 11.40
C PRO A 180 -24.75 -15.47 11.52
N GLY A 181 -25.45 -15.53 12.63
CA GLY A 181 -26.68 -14.78 12.90
C GLY A 181 -26.46 -13.34 13.39
N GLN A 182 -25.23 -12.95 13.69
CA GLN A 182 -24.92 -11.62 14.18
C GLN A 182 -24.66 -10.65 13.02
N LEU A 183 -25.38 -9.52 13.00
CA LEU A 183 -25.05 -8.42 12.09
C LEU A 183 -23.80 -7.70 12.60
N SER A 184 -22.77 -7.61 11.77
CA SER A 184 -21.51 -6.94 12.09
C SER A 184 -21.18 -5.85 11.06
N ILE A 185 -20.83 -4.65 11.54
CA ILE A 185 -20.43 -3.50 10.73
C ILE A 185 -19.22 -2.82 11.35
N GLY A 186 -18.32 -2.31 10.54
CA GLY A 186 -17.15 -1.53 10.96
C GLY A 186 -15.86 -1.94 10.27
N ALA A 187 -14.95 -0.97 10.10
CA ALA A 187 -13.60 -1.21 9.61
C ALA A 187 -12.72 -1.98 10.61
N SER A 188 -13.24 -2.26 11.82
CA SER A 188 -12.45 -2.74 12.95
C SER A 188 -11.76 -4.08 12.70
N GLY A 189 -12.36 -5.01 11.95
CA GLY A 189 -11.69 -6.25 11.55
C GLY A 189 -10.38 -5.97 10.79
N ALA A 190 -10.43 -5.10 9.79
CA ALA A 190 -9.24 -4.67 9.07
C ALA A 190 -8.25 -3.90 9.99
N ILE A 191 -8.75 -3.06 10.90
CA ILE A 191 -7.91 -2.30 11.84
C ILE A 191 -7.20 -3.24 12.82
N PHE A 192 -7.84 -4.28 13.30
CA PHE A 192 -7.16 -5.31 14.10
C PHE A 192 -6.07 -6.03 13.30
N ALA A 193 -6.26 -6.23 11.98
CA ALA A 193 -5.18 -6.69 11.12
C ALA A 193 -4.03 -5.67 11.05
N LEU A 194 -4.32 -4.37 10.98
CA LEU A 194 -3.27 -3.36 11.04
C LEU A 194 -2.50 -3.39 12.36
N PHE A 195 -3.16 -3.60 13.52
CA PHE A 195 -2.48 -3.78 14.81
C PHE A 195 -1.52 -4.96 14.80
N GLY A 196 -1.97 -6.15 14.33
CA GLY A 196 -1.12 -7.33 14.21
C GLY A 196 0.08 -7.10 13.30
N ALA A 197 -0.15 -6.48 12.15
CA ALA A 197 0.90 -6.19 11.18
C ALA A 197 1.90 -5.13 11.68
N VAL A 198 1.44 -4.04 12.32
CA VAL A 198 2.32 -3.02 12.94
C VAL A 198 3.20 -3.66 13.99
N PHE A 199 2.66 -4.56 14.82
CA PHE A 199 3.44 -5.26 15.83
C PHE A 199 4.59 -6.07 15.19
N VAL A 200 4.29 -6.89 14.18
CA VAL A 200 5.31 -7.72 13.51
C VAL A 200 6.33 -6.86 12.75
N THR A 201 5.85 -5.90 11.96
CA THR A 201 6.73 -5.04 11.14
C THR A 201 7.57 -4.10 11.99
N GLY A 202 6.97 -3.50 13.03
CA GLY A 202 7.66 -2.63 13.97
C GLY A 202 8.76 -3.36 14.76
N ARG A 203 8.46 -4.57 15.25
CA ARG A 203 9.48 -5.44 15.88
C ARG A 203 10.63 -5.73 14.91
N ARG A 204 10.33 -5.97 13.64
CA ARG A 204 11.34 -6.20 12.60
C ARG A 204 12.19 -4.96 12.30
N LEU A 205 11.63 -3.77 12.52
CA LEU A 205 12.33 -2.48 12.40
C LEU A 205 13.10 -2.10 13.68
N GLY A 206 12.99 -2.89 14.76
CA GLY A 206 13.62 -2.58 16.06
C GLY A 206 12.88 -1.51 16.86
N LEU A 207 11.61 -1.22 16.53
CA LEU A 207 10.82 -0.23 17.24
C LEU A 207 10.29 -0.76 18.58
N ASP A 208 10.10 0.12 19.55
CA ASP A 208 9.40 -0.22 20.80
C ASP A 208 7.89 -0.35 20.53
N MET A 209 7.37 -1.55 20.73
CA MET A 209 5.97 -1.89 20.47
C MET A 209 5.10 -1.91 21.73
N ARG A 210 5.61 -1.46 22.88
CA ARG A 210 4.87 -1.50 24.14
C ARG A 210 3.55 -0.75 24.08
N MET A 211 3.55 0.47 23.52
CA MET A 211 2.34 1.26 23.37
C MET A 211 1.32 0.57 22.43
N ILE A 212 1.78 0.00 21.31
CA ILE A 212 0.92 -0.76 20.39
C ILE A 212 0.31 -1.97 21.09
N LEU A 213 1.09 -2.68 21.92
CA LEU A 213 0.60 -3.80 22.70
C LEU A 213 -0.45 -3.36 23.73
N VAL A 214 -0.21 -2.26 24.45
CA VAL A 214 -1.18 -1.69 25.41
C VAL A 214 -2.48 -1.32 24.68
N LEU A 215 -2.40 -0.61 23.56
CA LEU A 215 -3.57 -0.25 22.76
C LEU A 215 -4.33 -1.49 22.27
N LEU A 216 -3.61 -2.52 21.82
CA LEU A 216 -4.22 -3.77 21.38
C LEU A 216 -4.96 -4.47 22.52
N VAL A 217 -4.32 -4.58 23.71
CA VAL A 217 -4.94 -5.22 24.88
C VAL A 217 -6.16 -4.45 25.36
N VAL A 218 -6.10 -3.12 25.40
CA VAL A 218 -7.23 -2.27 25.77
C VAL A 218 -8.40 -2.45 24.74
N ASN A 219 -8.10 -2.43 23.44
CA ASN A 219 -9.13 -2.63 22.42
C ASN A 219 -9.73 -4.05 22.47
N LEU A 220 -8.93 -5.08 22.76
CA LEU A 220 -9.45 -6.43 23.01
C LEU A 220 -10.31 -6.48 24.26
N GLY A 221 -9.90 -5.82 25.35
CA GLY A 221 -10.72 -5.69 26.55
C GLY A 221 -12.08 -5.07 26.25
N ILE A 222 -12.11 -3.95 25.53
CA ILE A 222 -13.35 -3.29 25.09
C ILE A 222 -14.20 -4.25 24.24
N THR A 223 -13.57 -5.01 23.35
CA THR A 223 -14.25 -5.98 22.49
C THR A 223 -15.09 -6.99 23.25
N PHE A 224 -14.59 -7.48 24.38
CA PHE A 224 -15.28 -8.51 25.18
C PHE A 224 -16.18 -7.92 26.28
N LEU A 225 -15.94 -6.68 26.70
CA LEU A 225 -16.70 -6.03 27.76
C LEU A 225 -17.90 -5.24 27.26
N VAL A 226 -17.85 -4.77 26.01
CA VAL A 226 -18.94 -3.94 25.44
C VAL A 226 -19.84 -4.81 24.57
N PRO A 227 -21.16 -4.87 24.86
CA PRO A 227 -22.12 -5.62 24.06
C PRO A 227 -22.16 -5.16 22.60
N ASN A 228 -22.53 -6.05 21.70
CA ASN A 228 -22.68 -5.81 20.25
C ASN A 228 -21.40 -5.45 19.50
N ILE A 229 -20.23 -5.55 20.11
CA ILE A 229 -18.96 -5.52 19.38
C ILE A 229 -18.65 -6.92 18.85
N SER A 230 -18.35 -7.01 17.55
CA SER A 230 -18.04 -8.29 16.89
C SER A 230 -16.63 -8.76 17.26
N TRP A 231 -16.53 -9.57 18.32
CA TRP A 231 -15.25 -10.16 18.72
C TRP A 231 -14.66 -11.05 17.61
N THR A 232 -15.53 -11.71 16.83
CA THR A 232 -15.12 -12.56 15.70
C THR A 232 -14.41 -11.76 14.63
N ALA A 233 -14.94 -10.59 14.26
CA ALA A 233 -14.30 -9.71 13.29
C ALA A 233 -12.91 -9.24 13.78
N HIS A 234 -12.80 -8.92 15.08
CA HIS A 234 -11.54 -8.45 15.67
C HIS A 234 -10.48 -9.55 15.73
N ILE A 235 -10.83 -10.73 16.22
CA ILE A 235 -9.89 -11.86 16.31
C ILE A 235 -9.49 -12.34 14.92
N GLY A 236 -10.44 -12.50 13.99
CA GLY A 236 -10.14 -12.90 12.61
C GLY A 236 -9.21 -11.93 11.91
N GLY A 237 -9.47 -10.63 12.06
CA GLY A 237 -8.59 -9.58 11.55
C GLY A 237 -7.19 -9.62 12.18
N LEU A 238 -7.11 -9.73 13.50
CA LEU A 238 -5.82 -9.78 14.23
C LEU A 238 -4.95 -10.96 13.78
N VAL A 239 -5.54 -12.15 13.64
CA VAL A 239 -4.84 -13.35 13.13
C VAL A 239 -4.31 -13.09 11.72
N ALA A 240 -5.14 -12.53 10.83
CA ALA A 240 -4.70 -12.14 9.50
C ALA A 240 -3.55 -11.12 9.53
N GLY A 241 -3.63 -10.15 10.42
CA GLY A 241 -2.60 -9.12 10.58
C GLY A 241 -1.25 -9.71 10.98
N PHE A 242 -1.22 -10.63 11.93
CA PHE A 242 -0.01 -11.36 12.28
C PHE A 242 0.52 -12.20 11.11
N ALA A 243 -0.36 -12.96 10.43
CA ALA A 243 0.03 -13.84 9.33
C ALA A 243 0.55 -13.05 8.12
N VAL A 244 -0.23 -12.10 7.60
CA VAL A 244 0.13 -11.30 6.42
C VAL A 244 1.28 -10.34 6.75
N GLY A 245 1.28 -9.76 7.94
CA GLY A 245 2.40 -8.95 8.44
C GLY A 245 3.70 -9.75 8.49
N ALA A 246 3.66 -11.00 8.96
CA ALA A 246 4.81 -11.90 8.96
C ALA A 246 5.28 -12.26 7.54
N ILE A 247 4.36 -12.51 6.62
CA ILE A 247 4.69 -12.73 5.19
C ILE A 247 5.51 -11.54 4.67
N PHE A 248 5.06 -10.31 4.86
CA PHE A 248 5.71 -9.14 4.31
C PHE A 248 7.00 -8.75 5.07
N ALA A 249 7.09 -9.00 6.37
CA ALA A 249 8.21 -8.60 7.20
C ALA A 249 9.33 -9.64 7.27
N LEU A 250 9.00 -10.92 7.24
CA LEU A 250 9.94 -12.00 7.53
C LEU A 250 10.34 -12.83 6.31
N LEU A 251 9.57 -12.77 5.23
CA LEU A 251 9.82 -13.54 4.03
C LEU A 251 10.28 -12.66 2.85
N PRO A 252 11.08 -13.21 1.91
CA PRO A 252 11.91 -14.39 2.09
C PRO A 252 13.05 -14.15 3.09
N ARG A 253 13.51 -15.20 3.74
CA ARG A 253 14.65 -15.12 4.65
C ARG A 253 15.94 -14.82 3.90
N GLY A 254 16.84 -14.05 4.51
CA GLY A 254 18.14 -13.70 3.96
C GLY A 254 18.09 -12.61 2.87
N LYS A 255 19.21 -12.46 2.15
CA LYS A 255 19.33 -11.49 1.04
C LYS A 255 18.58 -12.01 -0.17
N ALA A 256 17.48 -11.35 -0.50
CA ALA A 256 16.72 -11.63 -1.72
C ALA A 256 16.63 -10.38 -2.57
N ASP A 257 16.73 -10.55 -3.89
CA ASP A 257 16.45 -9.45 -4.80
C ASP A 257 14.97 -9.05 -4.78
N HIS A 258 14.68 -7.93 -5.40
CA HIS A 258 13.33 -7.38 -5.42
C HIS A 258 12.32 -8.33 -6.10
N ARG A 259 12.70 -8.99 -7.21
CA ARG A 259 11.80 -9.85 -7.98
C ARG A 259 11.41 -11.08 -7.14
N ARG A 260 12.40 -11.75 -6.54
CA ARG A 260 12.16 -12.90 -5.65
C ARG A 260 11.30 -12.51 -4.45
N ARG A 261 11.58 -11.37 -3.81
CA ARG A 261 10.77 -10.89 -2.68
C ARG A 261 9.33 -10.60 -3.10
N SER A 262 9.13 -9.90 -4.22
CA SER A 262 7.79 -9.60 -4.71
C SER A 262 7.03 -10.88 -5.06
N LEU A 263 7.67 -11.83 -5.74
CA LEU A 263 7.07 -13.11 -6.09
C LEU A 263 6.64 -13.89 -4.84
N VAL A 264 7.51 -14.04 -3.84
CA VAL A 264 7.18 -14.73 -2.59
C VAL A 264 6.00 -14.08 -1.88
N HIS A 265 6.00 -12.73 -1.76
CA HIS A 265 4.88 -12.02 -1.13
C HIS A 265 3.56 -12.23 -1.89
N THR A 266 3.59 -12.17 -3.23
CA THR A 266 2.40 -12.40 -4.06
C THR A 266 1.89 -13.83 -3.93
N LEU A 267 2.76 -14.83 -4.03
CA LEU A 267 2.38 -16.24 -3.90
C LEU A 267 1.81 -16.57 -2.50
N MET A 268 2.44 -16.05 -1.45
CA MET A 268 1.97 -16.28 -0.08
C MET A 268 0.64 -15.56 0.20
N ALA A 269 0.47 -14.35 -0.31
CA ALA A 269 -0.82 -13.63 -0.21
C ALA A 269 -1.91 -14.36 -1.01
N ALA A 270 -1.61 -14.87 -2.20
CA ALA A 270 -2.53 -15.69 -2.99
C ALA A 270 -2.89 -16.99 -2.27
N ALA A 271 -1.92 -17.70 -1.69
CA ALA A 271 -2.18 -18.91 -0.89
C ALA A 271 -3.09 -18.61 0.32
N TYR A 272 -2.87 -17.49 1.01
CA TYR A 272 -3.74 -17.05 2.09
C TYR A 272 -5.16 -16.72 1.59
N THR A 273 -5.29 -16.09 0.42
CA THR A 273 -6.59 -15.80 -0.22
C THR A 273 -7.33 -17.09 -0.57
N VAL A 274 -6.61 -18.09 -1.12
CA VAL A 274 -7.19 -19.41 -1.40
C VAL A 274 -7.65 -20.10 -0.12
N LEU A 275 -6.86 -20.07 0.94
CA LEU A 275 -7.25 -20.59 2.25
C LEU A 275 -8.54 -19.92 2.75
N LEU A 276 -8.64 -18.59 2.68
CA LEU A 276 -9.87 -17.87 3.05
C LEU A 276 -11.06 -18.29 2.19
N ALA A 277 -10.89 -18.44 0.88
CA ALA A 277 -11.95 -18.89 -0.01
C ALA A 277 -12.44 -20.29 0.37
N VAL A 278 -11.54 -21.22 0.67
CA VAL A 278 -11.89 -22.57 1.16
C VAL A 278 -12.67 -22.51 2.47
N LEU A 279 -12.23 -21.66 3.42
CA LEU A 279 -12.92 -21.49 4.69
C LEU A 279 -14.29 -20.82 4.54
N LEU A 280 -14.44 -19.86 3.65
CA LEU A 280 -15.70 -19.17 3.38
C LEU A 280 -16.74 -20.08 2.69
N ILE A 281 -16.30 -20.95 1.78
CA ILE A 281 -17.19 -21.82 0.99
C ILE A 281 -17.50 -23.12 1.74
N GLY A 282 -16.47 -23.80 2.23
CA GLY A 282 -16.60 -25.12 2.84
C GLY A 282 -16.73 -25.11 4.36
N GLY A 283 -16.26 -24.04 5.01
CA GLY A 283 -16.24 -23.93 6.47
C GLY A 283 -17.62 -24.04 7.13
N PRO A 284 -18.66 -23.37 6.64
CA PRO A 284 -20.01 -23.48 7.22
C PRO A 284 -20.52 -24.92 7.29
N ALA A 285 -20.34 -25.72 6.25
CA ALA A 285 -20.76 -27.11 6.22
C ALA A 285 -20.08 -28.00 7.29
N LEU A 286 -18.87 -27.61 7.71
CA LEU A 286 -18.10 -28.33 8.73
C LEU A 286 -18.36 -27.79 10.14
N VAL A 287 -18.45 -26.47 10.28
CA VAL A 287 -18.46 -25.80 11.60
C VAL A 287 -19.87 -25.66 12.16
N TRP A 288 -20.86 -25.30 11.34
CA TRP A 288 -22.21 -25.01 11.82
C TRP A 288 -22.93 -26.20 12.45
N PRO A 289 -22.87 -27.44 11.89
CA PRO A 289 -23.41 -28.59 12.57
C PRO A 289 -22.76 -28.86 13.94
N ALA A 290 -21.43 -28.67 14.02
CA ALA A 290 -20.69 -28.86 15.28
C ALA A 290 -21.06 -27.82 16.36
N LEU A 291 -21.55 -26.65 15.95
CA LEU A 291 -22.03 -25.58 16.83
C LEU A 291 -23.55 -25.61 17.05
N GLY A 292 -24.26 -26.54 16.45
CA GLY A 292 -25.73 -26.64 16.54
C GLY A 292 -26.47 -25.48 15.87
N LEU A 293 -25.89 -24.91 14.82
CA LEU A 293 -26.44 -23.74 14.10
C LEU A 293 -27.31 -24.14 12.90
N VAL A 294 -27.18 -25.37 12.42
CA VAL A 294 -27.97 -26.00 11.35
C VAL A 294 -28.07 -27.51 11.60
#